data_f1b452af2bdd0ce343ff233468137153
#
_entry.id   f1b452af2bdd0ce343ff233468137153
#
_cell.length_a   1.000
_cell.length_b   1.000
_cell.length_c   1.000
_cell.angle_alpha   90.00
_cell.angle_beta   90.00
_cell.angle_gamma   90.00
#
_symmetry.space_group_name_H-M   'P 1'
#
loop_
_entity.id
_entity.type
_entity.pdbx_description
1 polymer ?
#
loop_
_entity_poly.entity_id
_entity_poly.type
_entity_poly.pdbx_seq_one_letter_code
_entity_poly.pdbx_strand_id
1 'polypeptide(L)'
;MTDHSFPTEAPATAELDFSPDEAGGETLPATEHVGWSDGVTEVDDVTLPDAQKPAEAFVATGWPAFPSPDTARRMANAIRVLSMDAIEKARSGHPGMPMGMADIAVALWGAHFKHDPAQPGWFDRDRFVLSNGHGSMLLYSLLHLTGYDLSIDDIKDFRQLHSKTPGHPEVGVTPGVETTTGPLGQGLANAVGMALAEKLLAAEFNRPGHDIVDHFTWVFAGDGCLMEGVSHEACALAAIWRLSKLVMLYDDNGISIDGDVKGWYRENVAERFAAYGWNVIDAVDGHDAWAVAQAIAQARDWGETGRPVVDGEGVGELRFAPTIIICKTVIGKGSPN
;
A
#
# COMPACT_ATOMS: atom_id res chain seq x y z
N MET A 1 -9.30 36.93 -42.87
CA MET A 1 -7.90 37.39 -43.03
C MET A 1 -7.63 38.40 -41.95
N THR A 2 -7.14 37.97 -40.82
CA THR A 2 -6.48 38.82 -39.79
C THR A 2 -5.41 37.94 -39.15
N ASP A 3 -4.21 38.31 -39.53
CA ASP A 3 -2.93 37.76 -39.11
C ASP A 3 -2.68 38.13 -37.64
N HIS A 4 -2.45 37.12 -36.76
CA HIS A 4 -1.97 37.32 -35.43
C HIS A 4 -0.64 36.60 -35.25
N SER A 5 0.43 37.28 -35.68
CA SER A 5 1.79 36.91 -35.32
C SER A 5 2.05 37.20 -33.85
N PHE A 6 2.46 36.18 -33.10
CA PHE A 6 2.99 36.31 -31.74
C PHE A 6 4.44 36.75 -31.77
N PRO A 7 4.88 37.66 -30.87
CA PRO A 7 6.27 38.05 -30.79
C PRO A 7 7.11 36.98 -30.10
N THR A 8 8.19 36.59 -30.78
CA THR A 8 9.28 35.78 -30.25
C THR A 8 10.34 36.67 -29.64
N GLU A 9 10.24 36.96 -28.36
CA GLU A 9 11.39 37.41 -27.56
C GLU A 9 11.37 36.71 -26.19
N ALA A 10 12.39 35.89 -25.98
CA ALA A 10 12.67 35.29 -24.66
C ALA A 10 13.33 36.36 -23.78
N PRO A 11 12.94 36.47 -22.48
CA PRO A 11 13.63 37.36 -21.56
C PRO A 11 15.03 36.82 -21.24
N ALA A 12 15.99 37.74 -21.22
CA ALA A 12 17.37 37.46 -20.88
C ALA A 12 17.52 36.86 -19.50
N THR A 13 18.27 35.78 -19.40
CA THR A 13 18.72 35.17 -18.17
C THR A 13 19.64 36.12 -17.42
N ALA A 14 19.22 36.60 -16.26
CA ALA A 14 20.11 37.26 -15.31
C ALA A 14 21.02 36.18 -14.66
N GLU A 15 22.29 36.23 -14.98
CA GLU A 15 23.31 35.49 -14.25
C GLU A 15 23.44 36.08 -12.85
N LEU A 16 23.12 35.28 -11.82
CA LEU A 16 23.40 35.58 -10.44
C LEU A 16 24.85 35.20 -10.15
N ASP A 17 25.70 36.21 -10.04
CA ASP A 17 27.10 36.09 -9.65
C ASP A 17 27.15 35.82 -8.13
N PHE A 18 27.61 34.62 -7.73
CA PHE A 18 27.93 34.27 -6.36
C PHE A 18 29.45 34.36 -6.16
N SER A 19 29.97 35.57 -6.04
CA SER A 19 31.31 35.78 -5.48
C SER A 19 31.22 35.73 -3.93
N PRO A 20 32.06 34.99 -3.23
CA PRO A 20 32.10 35.04 -1.77
C PRO A 20 32.88 36.28 -1.33
N ASP A 21 32.20 37.33 -0.92
CA ASP A 21 32.80 38.46 -0.25
C ASP A 21 33.20 38.10 1.17
N GLU A 22 34.45 38.43 1.48
CA GLU A 22 35.10 38.37 2.78
C GLU A 22 34.28 39.22 3.79
N ALA A 23 33.70 38.59 4.78
CA ALA A 23 33.17 39.25 5.94
C ALA A 23 33.90 38.72 7.20
N GLY A 24 34.51 39.68 7.90
CA GLY A 24 35.40 39.50 9.01
C GLY A 24 34.85 38.67 10.17
N GLY A 25 35.77 37.95 10.77
CA GLY A 25 35.52 37.07 11.90
C GLY A 25 35.07 37.83 13.15
N GLU A 26 33.88 37.52 13.63
CA GLU A 26 33.58 37.57 15.05
C GLU A 26 33.38 36.15 15.54
N THR A 27 34.31 35.70 16.39
CA THR A 27 34.24 34.43 17.10
C THR A 27 33.07 34.51 18.09
N LEU A 28 32.00 33.75 17.81
CA LEU A 28 30.96 33.51 18.79
C LEU A 28 31.54 32.70 19.96
N PRO A 29 31.19 33.03 21.21
CA PRO A 29 31.67 32.28 22.36
C PRO A 29 31.17 30.84 22.30
N ALA A 30 32.08 29.91 22.71
CA ALA A 30 31.80 28.48 22.79
C ALA A 30 30.51 28.26 23.62
N THR A 31 29.50 27.71 22.98
CA THR A 31 28.33 27.21 23.68
C THR A 31 28.73 26.02 24.53
N GLU A 32 28.54 26.17 25.84
CA GLU A 32 28.68 25.07 26.79
C GLU A 32 27.87 23.87 26.29
N HIS A 33 28.55 22.72 26.18
CA HIS A 33 27.89 21.45 25.97
C HIS A 33 26.92 21.22 27.14
N VAL A 34 25.63 21.40 26.92
CA VAL A 34 24.64 20.87 27.80
C VAL A 34 24.69 19.33 27.60
N GLY A 35 25.39 18.68 28.51
CA GLY A 35 25.42 17.23 28.58
C GLY A 35 23.99 16.74 28.81
N TRP A 36 23.46 16.00 27.84
CA TRP A 36 22.31 15.17 28.07
C TRP A 36 22.77 14.06 29.02
N SER A 37 22.43 14.18 30.29
CA SER A 37 22.58 13.11 31.24
C SER A 37 21.72 11.95 30.77
N ASP A 38 22.32 10.75 30.71
CA ASP A 38 21.66 9.47 30.46
C ASP A 38 20.69 9.10 31.61
N GLY A 39 19.69 9.90 31.81
CA GLY A 39 18.59 9.65 32.71
C GLY A 39 17.37 9.17 31.91
N VAL A 40 17.53 8.07 31.19
CA VAL A 40 16.37 7.26 30.81
C VAL A 40 15.95 6.55 32.08
N THR A 41 15.03 7.15 32.83
CA THR A 41 14.24 6.39 33.77
C THR A 41 13.49 5.34 32.93
N GLU A 42 13.71 4.06 33.29
CA GLU A 42 12.89 2.96 32.80
C GLU A 42 11.43 3.40 32.88
N VAL A 43 10.80 3.55 31.68
CA VAL A 43 9.36 3.75 31.60
C VAL A 43 8.81 2.40 32.02
N ASP A 44 8.12 2.37 33.14
CA ASP A 44 7.41 1.19 33.63
C ASP A 44 6.72 0.50 32.44
N ASP A 45 6.95 -0.80 32.37
CA ASP A 45 6.42 -1.73 31.39
C ASP A 45 4.91 -1.51 31.24
N VAL A 46 4.51 -0.64 30.32
CA VAL A 46 3.13 -0.51 29.89
C VAL A 46 2.84 -1.80 29.16
N THR A 47 2.31 -2.77 29.87
CA THR A 47 1.73 -3.97 29.28
C THR A 47 0.66 -3.53 28.31
N LEU A 48 1.05 -3.40 27.03
CA LEU A 48 0.10 -3.28 25.92
C LEU A 48 -0.86 -4.46 26.05
N PRO A 49 -2.18 -4.24 25.92
CA PRO A 49 -3.11 -5.35 25.87
C PRO A 49 -2.64 -6.32 24.81
N ASP A 50 -2.49 -7.59 25.18
CA ASP A 50 -1.95 -8.66 24.35
C ASP A 50 -2.30 -8.45 22.89
N ALA A 51 -1.28 -8.28 22.02
CA ALA A 51 -1.45 -8.31 20.59
C ALA A 51 -2.20 -9.62 20.31
N GLN A 52 -3.47 -9.51 19.95
CA GLN A 52 -4.33 -10.67 19.82
C GLN A 52 -3.68 -11.59 18.79
N LYS A 53 -3.17 -12.73 19.25
CA LYS A 53 -2.83 -13.84 18.36
C LYS A 53 -4.04 -14.05 17.45
N PRO A 54 -3.83 -14.31 16.14
CA PRO A 54 -4.92 -14.57 15.23
C PRO A 54 -5.89 -15.57 15.88
N ALA A 55 -7.15 -15.19 15.97
CA ALA A 55 -8.18 -16.05 16.54
C ALA A 55 -8.13 -17.40 15.80
N GLU A 56 -8.34 -18.51 16.55
CA GLU A 56 -8.38 -19.85 15.99
C GLU A 56 -9.24 -19.88 14.72
N ALA A 57 -8.60 -20.26 13.60
CA ALA A 57 -9.14 -20.50 12.26
C ALA A 57 -10.53 -19.89 11.97
N PHE A 58 -10.56 -18.61 11.60
CA PHE A 58 -11.76 -18.01 11.00
C PHE A 58 -11.90 -18.58 9.57
N VAL A 59 -12.80 -19.53 9.40
CA VAL A 59 -13.21 -20.00 8.07
C VAL A 59 -14.32 -19.07 7.59
N ALA A 60 -13.98 -18.09 6.76
CA ALA A 60 -14.97 -17.27 6.09
C ALA A 60 -15.89 -18.17 5.24
N THR A 61 -17.15 -18.28 5.64
CA THR A 61 -18.14 -19.06 4.91
C THR A 61 -18.53 -18.29 3.64
N GLY A 62 -18.28 -18.89 2.48
CA GLY A 62 -18.70 -18.32 1.19
C GLY A 62 -17.60 -17.97 0.19
N TRP A 63 -16.32 -18.00 0.59
CA TRP A 63 -15.19 -17.79 -0.31
C TRP A 63 -14.60 -19.11 -0.81
N PRO A 64 -13.94 -19.13 -1.99
CA PRO A 64 -13.19 -20.30 -2.44
C PRO A 64 -12.21 -20.74 -1.35
N ALA A 65 -12.07 -22.05 -1.18
CA ALA A 65 -11.08 -22.58 -0.23
C ALA A 65 -9.68 -22.07 -0.62
N PHE A 66 -8.98 -21.46 0.33
CA PHE A 66 -7.61 -20.98 0.10
C PHE A 66 -6.72 -22.16 -0.34
N PRO A 67 -5.81 -21.98 -1.33
CA PRO A 67 -5.00 -23.06 -1.86
C PRO A 67 -4.09 -23.67 -0.79
N SER A 68 -3.71 -24.94 -0.99
CA SER A 68 -2.77 -25.59 -0.08
C SER A 68 -1.45 -24.81 0.01
N PRO A 69 -0.71 -24.91 1.13
CA PRO A 69 0.55 -24.17 1.31
C PRO A 69 1.55 -24.38 0.18
N ASP A 70 1.63 -25.61 -0.39
CA ASP A 70 2.49 -25.88 -1.54
C ASP A 70 2.01 -25.19 -2.82
N THR A 71 0.72 -25.14 -3.05
CA THR A 71 0.13 -24.42 -4.18
C THR A 71 0.33 -22.92 -4.04
N ALA A 72 0.04 -22.33 -2.86
CA ALA A 72 0.25 -20.93 -2.59
C ALA A 72 1.72 -20.51 -2.81
N ARG A 73 2.66 -21.31 -2.31
CA ARG A 73 4.09 -21.10 -2.54
C ARG A 73 4.46 -21.10 -4.02
N ARG A 74 3.90 -22.03 -4.82
CA ARG A 74 4.14 -22.08 -6.27
C ARG A 74 3.56 -20.85 -6.98
N MET A 75 2.39 -20.39 -6.57
CA MET A 75 1.77 -19.16 -7.10
C MET A 75 2.65 -17.95 -6.79
N ALA A 76 3.11 -17.78 -5.53
CA ALA A 76 4.00 -16.71 -5.14
C ALA A 76 5.34 -16.77 -5.91
N ASN A 77 5.89 -17.95 -6.12
CA ASN A 77 7.12 -18.09 -6.89
C ASN A 77 6.91 -17.76 -8.38
N ALA A 78 5.74 -18.02 -8.96
CA ALA A 78 5.44 -17.59 -10.33
C ALA A 78 5.48 -16.06 -10.45
N ILE A 79 4.91 -15.33 -9.47
CA ILE A 79 4.99 -13.87 -9.41
C ILE A 79 6.44 -13.40 -9.30
N ARG A 80 7.23 -14.02 -8.41
CA ARG A 80 8.65 -13.69 -8.21
C ARG A 80 9.45 -13.86 -9.49
N VAL A 81 9.30 -15.00 -10.16
CA VAL A 81 10.05 -15.31 -11.38
C VAL A 81 9.67 -14.37 -12.53
N LEU A 82 8.38 -14.16 -12.77
CA LEU A 82 7.93 -13.19 -13.79
C LEU A 82 8.50 -11.80 -13.54
N SER A 83 8.52 -11.37 -12.27
CA SER A 83 9.05 -10.05 -11.91
C SER A 83 10.57 -9.97 -12.13
N MET A 84 11.31 -10.97 -11.69
CA MET A 84 12.76 -11.02 -11.89
C MET A 84 13.14 -11.04 -13.38
N ASP A 85 12.51 -11.91 -14.16
CA ASP A 85 12.85 -12.10 -15.58
C ASP A 85 12.55 -10.83 -16.40
N ALA A 86 11.40 -10.18 -16.15
CA ALA A 86 11.03 -8.95 -16.84
C ALA A 86 11.97 -7.79 -16.50
N ILE A 87 12.31 -7.62 -15.22
CA ILE A 87 13.21 -6.57 -14.74
C ILE A 87 14.64 -6.81 -15.25
N GLU A 88 15.12 -8.05 -15.20
CA GLU A 88 16.44 -8.41 -15.72
C GLU A 88 16.53 -8.16 -17.23
N LYS A 89 15.51 -8.56 -18.00
CA LYS A 89 15.44 -8.27 -19.44
C LYS A 89 15.47 -6.78 -19.73
N ALA A 90 14.70 -5.99 -18.98
CA ALA A 90 14.65 -4.55 -19.12
C ALA A 90 15.94 -3.85 -18.63
N ARG A 91 16.77 -4.52 -17.82
CA ARG A 91 17.92 -3.96 -17.09
C ARG A 91 17.56 -2.69 -16.32
N SER A 92 16.34 -2.62 -15.85
CA SER A 92 15.77 -1.48 -15.13
C SER A 92 14.50 -1.90 -14.41
N GLY A 93 14.32 -1.46 -13.17
CA GLY A 93 13.13 -1.75 -12.37
C GLY A 93 13.49 -2.06 -10.92
N HIS A 94 12.47 -2.45 -10.16
CA HIS A 94 12.55 -2.65 -8.72
C HIS A 94 12.07 -4.06 -8.37
N PRO A 95 12.95 -5.06 -8.23
CA PRO A 95 12.55 -6.45 -7.97
C PRO A 95 12.19 -6.69 -6.50
N GLY A 96 12.72 -5.90 -5.58
CA GLY A 96 12.68 -6.17 -4.14
C GLY A 96 11.27 -6.31 -3.58
N MET A 97 10.42 -5.32 -3.83
CA MET A 97 9.03 -5.32 -3.37
C MET A 97 8.17 -6.40 -4.04
N PRO A 98 8.17 -6.59 -5.37
CA PRO A 98 7.43 -7.69 -6.01
C PRO A 98 7.76 -9.06 -5.44
N MET A 99 9.02 -9.30 -5.11
CA MET A 99 9.46 -10.56 -4.51
C MET A 99 9.04 -10.66 -3.04
N GLY A 100 9.15 -9.57 -2.29
CA GLY A 100 8.79 -9.51 -0.88
C GLY A 100 7.31 -9.73 -0.63
N MET A 101 6.45 -9.07 -1.41
CA MET A 101 4.99 -9.12 -1.24
C MET A 101 4.28 -10.23 -2.03
N ALA A 102 4.97 -11.14 -2.69
CA ALA A 102 4.34 -12.16 -3.53
C ALA A 102 3.37 -13.07 -2.77
N ASP A 103 3.69 -13.47 -1.52
CA ASP A 103 2.81 -14.31 -0.70
C ASP A 103 1.57 -13.52 -0.24
N ILE A 104 1.72 -12.25 0.10
CA ILE A 104 0.62 -11.33 0.43
C ILE A 104 -0.32 -11.17 -0.77
N ALA A 105 0.25 -11.02 -1.97
CA ALA A 105 -0.52 -10.90 -3.20
C ALA A 105 -1.32 -12.17 -3.50
N VAL A 106 -0.73 -13.35 -3.30
CA VAL A 106 -1.43 -14.64 -3.43
C VAL A 106 -2.58 -14.74 -2.43
N ALA A 107 -2.39 -14.29 -1.18
CA ALA A 107 -3.44 -14.32 -0.18
C ALA A 107 -4.65 -13.47 -0.60
N LEU A 108 -4.42 -12.26 -1.10
CA LEU A 108 -5.50 -11.36 -1.53
C LEU A 108 -6.15 -11.86 -2.83
N TRP A 109 -5.38 -12.00 -3.91
CA TRP A 109 -5.88 -12.28 -5.26
C TRP A 109 -6.36 -13.72 -5.44
N GLY A 110 -5.82 -14.64 -4.65
CA GLY A 110 -6.17 -16.06 -4.72
C GLY A 110 -7.50 -16.43 -4.06
N ALA A 111 -8.03 -15.59 -3.15
CA ALA A 111 -9.23 -15.95 -2.40
C ALA A 111 -10.16 -14.78 -2.00
N HIS A 112 -9.67 -13.54 -1.95
CA HIS A 112 -10.42 -12.44 -1.32
C HIS A 112 -10.71 -11.26 -2.24
N PHE A 113 -10.11 -11.19 -3.42
CA PHE A 113 -10.27 -10.09 -4.35
C PHE A 113 -11.39 -10.36 -5.35
N LYS A 114 -12.47 -9.57 -5.25
CA LYS A 114 -13.64 -9.67 -6.13
C LYS A 114 -13.36 -8.99 -7.47
N HIS A 115 -13.10 -9.76 -8.53
CA HIS A 115 -12.83 -9.22 -9.87
C HIS A 115 -13.30 -10.14 -10.99
N ASP A 116 -13.43 -9.59 -12.19
CA ASP A 116 -13.65 -10.32 -13.43
C ASP A 116 -12.66 -9.84 -14.50
N PRO A 117 -11.64 -10.64 -14.86
CA PRO A 117 -10.65 -10.26 -15.86
C PRO A 117 -11.25 -9.98 -17.24
N ALA A 118 -12.36 -10.62 -17.58
CA ALA A 118 -13.08 -10.39 -18.85
C ALA A 118 -13.85 -9.04 -18.85
N GLN A 119 -14.11 -8.47 -17.68
CA GLN A 119 -14.81 -7.21 -17.50
C GLN A 119 -14.03 -6.28 -16.55
N PRO A 120 -12.81 -5.81 -16.93
CA PRO A 120 -12.01 -4.95 -16.06
C PRO A 120 -12.69 -3.62 -15.71
N GLY A 121 -13.71 -3.22 -16.48
CA GLY A 121 -14.54 -2.06 -16.23
C GLY A 121 -15.76 -2.32 -15.35
N TRP A 122 -15.98 -3.54 -14.84
CA TRP A 122 -17.11 -3.83 -13.95
C TRP A 122 -17.08 -2.92 -12.73
N PHE A 123 -18.12 -2.13 -12.53
CA PHE A 123 -18.13 -1.02 -11.58
C PHE A 123 -18.14 -1.49 -10.11
N ASP A 124 -18.70 -2.68 -9.82
CA ASP A 124 -18.76 -3.22 -8.45
C ASP A 124 -17.64 -4.27 -8.16
N ARG A 125 -16.59 -4.33 -8.98
CA ARG A 125 -15.40 -5.09 -8.62
C ARG A 125 -14.63 -4.40 -7.50
N ASP A 126 -13.90 -5.16 -6.69
CA ASP A 126 -12.96 -4.59 -5.73
C ASP A 126 -11.92 -3.69 -6.43
N ARG A 127 -11.46 -2.66 -5.75
CA ARG A 127 -10.37 -1.78 -6.22
C ARG A 127 -9.06 -2.26 -5.64
N PHE A 128 -8.04 -2.34 -6.47
CA PHE A 128 -6.68 -2.65 -6.03
C PHE A 128 -5.74 -1.49 -6.38
N VAL A 129 -5.11 -0.91 -5.36
CA VAL A 129 -4.18 0.21 -5.51
C VAL A 129 -2.80 -0.20 -5.02
N LEU A 130 -1.84 -0.18 -5.94
CA LEU A 130 -0.43 -0.37 -5.62
C LEU A 130 0.19 0.99 -5.31
N SER A 131 0.14 1.43 -4.04
CA SER A 131 0.69 2.73 -3.63
C SER A 131 2.22 2.76 -3.71
N ASN A 132 2.89 1.64 -3.41
CA ASN A 132 4.30 1.43 -3.69
C ASN A 132 4.51 1.06 -5.18
N GLY A 133 4.10 1.98 -6.07
CA GLY A 133 4.01 1.78 -7.51
C GLY A 133 5.31 1.42 -8.22
N HIS A 134 6.47 1.64 -7.59
CA HIS A 134 7.76 1.15 -8.09
C HIS A 134 7.79 -0.39 -8.21
N GLY A 135 6.98 -1.11 -7.41
CA GLY A 135 6.80 -2.56 -7.52
C GLY A 135 5.82 -2.99 -8.60
N SER A 136 5.66 -2.24 -9.68
CA SER A 136 4.69 -2.44 -10.76
C SER A 136 4.65 -3.86 -11.32
N MET A 137 5.80 -4.55 -11.37
CA MET A 137 5.85 -5.95 -11.84
C MET A 137 5.06 -6.93 -10.98
N LEU A 138 4.82 -6.63 -9.69
CA LEU A 138 3.88 -7.42 -8.88
C LEU A 138 2.48 -7.37 -9.50
N LEU A 139 1.98 -6.17 -9.78
CA LEU A 139 0.65 -5.97 -10.34
C LEU A 139 0.54 -6.55 -11.75
N TYR A 140 1.54 -6.32 -12.60
CA TYR A 140 1.53 -6.88 -13.96
C TYR A 140 1.56 -8.41 -13.97
N SER A 141 2.34 -9.02 -13.08
CA SER A 141 2.34 -10.47 -12.92
C SER A 141 0.97 -11.00 -12.47
N LEU A 142 0.32 -10.32 -11.53
CA LEU A 142 -1.04 -10.67 -11.08
C LEU A 142 -2.07 -10.54 -12.21
N LEU A 143 -2.07 -9.42 -12.93
CA LEU A 143 -2.98 -9.21 -14.05
C LEU A 143 -2.80 -10.27 -15.15
N HIS A 144 -1.55 -10.60 -15.51
CA HIS A 144 -1.26 -11.66 -16.45
C HIS A 144 -1.75 -13.04 -15.96
N LEU A 145 -1.40 -13.41 -14.73
CA LEU A 145 -1.70 -14.74 -14.17
C LEU A 145 -3.19 -14.95 -13.91
N THR A 146 -3.93 -13.88 -13.67
CA THR A 146 -5.38 -13.93 -13.42
C THR A 146 -6.23 -13.75 -14.68
N GLY A 147 -5.62 -13.56 -15.86
CA GLY A 147 -6.30 -13.61 -17.15
C GLY A 147 -6.81 -12.30 -17.69
N TYR A 148 -6.32 -11.16 -17.20
CA TYR A 148 -6.54 -9.87 -17.87
C TYR A 148 -5.88 -9.85 -19.25
N ASP A 149 -6.26 -8.90 -20.12
CA ASP A 149 -5.64 -8.71 -21.43
C ASP A 149 -4.21 -8.15 -21.31
N LEU A 150 -3.36 -8.98 -20.75
CA LEU A 150 -1.93 -8.73 -20.58
C LEU A 150 -1.15 -10.02 -20.87
N SER A 151 -0.56 -10.09 -22.05
CA SER A 151 0.14 -11.30 -22.52
C SER A 151 1.53 -11.44 -21.91
N ILE A 152 2.12 -12.64 -22.06
CA ILE A 152 3.52 -12.85 -21.66
C ILE A 152 4.49 -11.98 -22.49
N ASP A 153 4.13 -11.62 -23.71
CA ASP A 153 4.96 -10.75 -24.54
C ASP A 153 4.86 -9.30 -24.05
N ASP A 154 3.70 -8.85 -23.57
CA ASP A 154 3.57 -7.56 -22.89
C ASP A 154 4.44 -7.52 -21.59
N ILE A 155 4.53 -8.61 -20.84
CA ILE A 155 5.43 -8.75 -19.68
C ILE A 155 6.90 -8.65 -20.10
N LYS A 156 7.28 -9.28 -21.21
CA LYS A 156 8.65 -9.20 -21.75
C LYS A 156 9.02 -7.78 -22.23
N ASP A 157 8.04 -6.96 -22.56
CA ASP A 157 8.24 -5.59 -23.00
C ASP A 157 8.14 -4.57 -21.84
N PHE A 158 8.35 -5.03 -20.60
CA PHE A 158 8.41 -4.17 -19.43
C PHE A 158 9.36 -2.99 -19.61
N ARG A 159 8.87 -1.78 -19.32
CA ARG A 159 9.59 -0.50 -19.47
C ARG A 159 10.03 -0.15 -20.90
N GLN A 160 9.50 -0.83 -21.92
CA GLN A 160 9.74 -0.42 -23.29
C GLN A 160 8.77 0.69 -23.69
N LEU A 161 9.19 1.55 -24.62
CA LEU A 161 8.36 2.64 -25.10
C LEU A 161 7.06 2.10 -25.72
N HIS A 162 5.93 2.66 -25.32
CA HIS A 162 4.58 2.26 -25.74
C HIS A 162 4.14 0.85 -25.33
N SER A 163 4.85 0.19 -24.41
CA SER A 163 4.39 -1.09 -23.89
C SER A 163 3.18 -0.93 -22.96
N LYS A 164 2.40 -2.02 -22.79
CA LYS A 164 1.33 -2.10 -21.78
C LYS A 164 1.86 -2.20 -20.35
N THR A 165 3.19 -2.31 -20.17
CA THR A 165 3.83 -2.49 -18.86
C THR A 165 4.85 -1.39 -18.58
N PRO A 166 4.40 -0.13 -18.42
CA PRO A 166 5.28 0.98 -18.08
C PRO A 166 5.97 0.75 -16.71
N GLY A 167 7.01 1.54 -16.42
CA GLY A 167 7.82 1.38 -15.22
C GLY A 167 7.06 1.52 -13.90
N HIS A 168 5.97 2.27 -13.91
CA HIS A 168 5.00 2.43 -12.82
C HIS A 168 3.60 2.21 -13.40
N PRO A 169 2.60 1.78 -12.60
CA PRO A 169 1.24 1.59 -13.09
C PRO A 169 0.65 2.89 -13.64
N GLU A 170 0.06 2.81 -14.83
CA GLU A 170 -0.61 3.95 -15.49
C GLU A 170 -2.05 3.57 -15.83
N VAL A 171 -3.01 4.33 -15.30
CA VAL A 171 -4.43 4.15 -15.63
C VAL A 171 -4.69 4.41 -17.11
N GLY A 172 -5.47 3.53 -17.73
CA GLY A 172 -5.79 3.61 -19.16
C GLY A 172 -4.73 3.00 -20.08
N VAL A 173 -3.56 2.58 -19.58
CA VAL A 173 -2.52 1.88 -20.35
C VAL A 173 -2.63 0.37 -20.14
N THR A 174 -2.64 -0.08 -18.89
CA THR A 174 -2.75 -1.50 -18.56
C THR A 174 -4.18 -1.83 -18.11
N PRO A 175 -4.88 -2.78 -18.74
CA PRO A 175 -6.20 -3.24 -18.26
C PRO A 175 -6.13 -3.73 -16.81
N GLY A 176 -7.04 -3.23 -15.95
CA GLY A 176 -7.08 -3.59 -14.54
C GLY A 176 -6.28 -2.68 -13.59
N VAL A 177 -5.54 -1.70 -14.12
CA VAL A 177 -4.91 -0.65 -13.30
C VAL A 177 -5.92 0.42 -12.93
N GLU A 178 -6.10 0.66 -11.62
CA GLU A 178 -7.11 1.58 -11.09
C GLU A 178 -6.68 3.05 -11.12
N THR A 179 -5.40 3.30 -10.90
CA THR A 179 -4.84 4.64 -10.79
C THR A 179 -3.36 4.64 -11.12
N THR A 180 -2.89 5.75 -11.65
CA THR A 180 -1.45 5.98 -11.87
C THR A 180 -0.77 6.19 -10.54
N THR A 181 0.28 5.41 -10.27
CA THR A 181 1.11 5.52 -9.08
C THR A 181 2.59 5.61 -9.45
N GLY A 182 3.45 5.76 -8.47
CA GLY A 182 4.89 5.98 -8.63
C GLY A 182 5.38 6.95 -7.57
N PRO A 183 4.87 8.20 -7.52
CA PRO A 183 5.08 9.08 -6.38
C PRO A 183 4.46 8.44 -5.12
N LEU A 184 5.31 8.17 -4.13
CA LEU A 184 4.90 7.49 -2.90
C LEU A 184 3.81 8.25 -2.16
N GLY A 185 2.90 7.55 -1.49
CA GLY A 185 1.76 8.15 -0.77
C GLY A 185 0.55 8.52 -1.64
N GLN A 186 0.74 8.84 -2.92
CA GLN A 186 -0.37 9.24 -3.81
C GLN A 186 -1.41 8.13 -4.00
N GLY A 187 -0.97 6.90 -4.21
CA GLY A 187 -1.87 5.76 -4.36
C GLY A 187 -2.74 5.54 -3.13
N LEU A 188 -2.17 5.65 -1.94
CA LEU A 188 -2.92 5.53 -0.69
C LEU A 188 -4.00 6.62 -0.58
N ALA A 189 -3.67 7.87 -0.89
CA ALA A 189 -4.64 8.95 -0.89
C ALA A 189 -5.76 8.74 -1.92
N ASN A 190 -5.42 8.24 -3.13
CA ASN A 190 -6.41 7.87 -4.14
C ASN A 190 -7.34 6.75 -3.67
N ALA A 191 -6.80 5.76 -2.97
CA ALA A 191 -7.60 4.67 -2.41
C ALA A 191 -8.60 5.14 -1.34
N VAL A 192 -8.21 6.11 -0.52
CA VAL A 192 -9.14 6.76 0.42
C VAL A 192 -10.29 7.43 -0.35
N GLY A 193 -9.99 8.12 -1.45
CA GLY A 193 -11.01 8.69 -2.34
C GLY A 193 -11.93 7.63 -2.99
N MET A 194 -11.37 6.50 -3.42
CA MET A 194 -12.15 5.38 -3.98
C MET A 194 -13.07 4.74 -2.95
N ALA A 195 -12.60 4.51 -1.73
CA ALA A 195 -13.40 3.97 -0.64
C ALA A 195 -14.50 4.95 -0.19
N LEU A 196 -14.24 6.26 -0.23
CA LEU A 196 -15.27 7.27 0.00
C LEU A 196 -16.32 7.24 -1.11
N ALA A 197 -15.90 7.12 -2.37
CA ALA A 197 -16.81 7.04 -3.50
C ALA A 197 -17.72 5.79 -3.41
N GLU A 198 -17.16 4.62 -3.05
CA GLU A 198 -17.96 3.42 -2.78
C GLU A 198 -19.06 3.71 -1.75
N LYS A 199 -18.69 4.25 -0.60
CA LYS A 199 -19.61 4.54 0.50
C LYS A 199 -20.73 5.51 0.10
N LEU A 200 -20.40 6.56 -0.66
CA LEU A 200 -21.38 7.53 -1.14
C LEU A 200 -22.32 6.91 -2.18
N LEU A 201 -21.79 6.16 -3.14
CA LEU A 201 -22.59 5.49 -4.17
C LEU A 201 -23.49 4.39 -3.56
N ALA A 202 -22.97 3.63 -2.59
CA ALA A 202 -23.78 2.66 -1.85
C ALA A 202 -24.97 3.33 -1.13
N ALA A 203 -24.72 4.47 -0.46
CA ALA A 203 -25.78 5.23 0.21
C ALA A 203 -26.81 5.79 -0.77
N GLU A 204 -26.40 6.18 -1.97
CA GLU A 204 -27.28 6.72 -2.99
C GLU A 204 -28.09 5.64 -3.71
N PHE A 205 -27.48 4.54 -4.10
CA PHE A 205 -28.07 3.56 -5.03
C PHE A 205 -28.56 2.28 -4.39
N ASN A 206 -27.96 1.79 -3.28
CA ASN A 206 -28.39 0.54 -2.66
C ASN A 206 -29.78 0.66 -2.03
N ARG A 207 -30.54 -0.43 -2.08
CA ARG A 207 -31.88 -0.54 -1.49
C ARG A 207 -31.99 -1.89 -0.78
N PRO A 208 -32.88 -2.07 0.19
CA PRO A 208 -33.07 -3.34 0.87
C PRO A 208 -33.23 -4.50 -0.12
N GLY A 209 -32.30 -5.47 -0.04
CA GLY A 209 -32.24 -6.63 -0.93
C GLY A 209 -31.66 -6.36 -2.33
N HIS A 210 -31.11 -5.18 -2.57
CA HIS A 210 -30.48 -4.80 -3.84
C HIS A 210 -29.19 -4.00 -3.56
N ASP A 211 -28.09 -4.70 -3.33
CA ASP A 211 -26.77 -4.11 -3.11
C ASP A 211 -26.07 -3.98 -4.47
N ILE A 212 -26.15 -2.79 -5.06
CA ILE A 212 -25.61 -2.50 -6.40
C ILE A 212 -24.14 -2.10 -6.29
N VAL A 213 -23.75 -1.45 -5.20
CA VAL A 213 -22.39 -1.00 -4.92
C VAL A 213 -21.97 -1.59 -3.58
N ASP A 214 -21.09 -2.58 -3.63
CA ASP A 214 -20.63 -3.31 -2.45
C ASP A 214 -19.23 -3.90 -2.69
N HIS A 215 -18.22 -3.03 -2.84
CA HIS A 215 -16.85 -3.45 -3.10
C HIS A 215 -15.86 -2.91 -2.07
N PHE A 216 -14.77 -3.64 -1.89
CA PHE A 216 -13.64 -3.23 -1.08
C PHE A 216 -12.63 -2.42 -1.90
N THR A 217 -11.84 -1.61 -1.21
CA THR A 217 -10.65 -0.97 -1.73
C THR A 217 -9.43 -1.51 -0.98
N TRP A 218 -8.55 -2.17 -1.71
CA TRP A 218 -7.33 -2.81 -1.21
C TRP A 218 -6.12 -1.99 -1.59
N VAL A 219 -5.22 -1.74 -0.65
CA VAL A 219 -4.02 -0.94 -0.87
C VAL A 219 -2.80 -1.72 -0.45
N PHE A 220 -1.79 -1.80 -1.32
CA PHE A 220 -0.44 -2.18 -0.93
C PHE A 220 0.40 -0.93 -0.76
N ALA A 221 1.05 -0.81 0.39
CA ALA A 221 1.91 0.32 0.74
C ALA A 221 3.18 -0.18 1.43
N GLY A 222 4.28 0.53 1.29
CA GLY A 222 5.53 0.28 1.98
C GLY A 222 5.92 1.46 2.87
N ASP A 223 7.06 1.35 3.56
CA ASP A 223 7.59 2.37 4.47
C ASP A 223 7.59 3.77 3.86
N GLY A 224 8.13 3.91 2.63
CA GLY A 224 8.19 5.19 1.95
C GLY A 224 6.83 5.81 1.66
N CYS A 225 5.77 5.00 1.45
CA CYS A 225 4.41 5.52 1.29
C CYS A 225 3.89 6.14 2.59
N LEU A 226 4.20 5.52 3.74
CA LEU A 226 3.72 5.96 5.04
C LEU A 226 4.50 7.16 5.59
N MET A 227 5.70 7.46 5.05
CA MET A 227 6.49 8.63 5.38
C MET A 227 5.96 9.92 4.77
N GLU A 228 5.19 9.83 3.67
CA GLU A 228 4.66 10.98 2.96
C GLU A 228 3.59 11.74 3.76
N GLY A 229 3.66 13.08 3.79
CA GLY A 229 2.70 13.91 4.53
C GLY A 229 1.25 13.67 4.13
N VAL A 230 0.97 13.49 2.81
CA VAL A 230 -0.37 13.21 2.30
C VAL A 230 -0.96 11.92 2.86
N SER A 231 -0.14 10.93 3.20
CA SER A 231 -0.59 9.67 3.81
C SER A 231 -1.16 9.90 5.21
N HIS A 232 -0.55 10.79 6.00
CA HIS A 232 -1.05 11.15 7.33
C HIS A 232 -2.43 11.79 7.26
N GLU A 233 -2.61 12.78 6.38
CA GLU A 233 -3.88 13.49 6.21
C GLU A 233 -4.98 12.57 5.69
N ALA A 234 -4.68 11.80 4.62
CA ALA A 234 -5.63 10.89 4.00
C ALA A 234 -6.09 9.79 4.98
N CYS A 235 -5.16 9.18 5.73
CA CYS A 235 -5.48 8.14 6.70
C CYS A 235 -6.31 8.67 7.89
N ALA A 236 -6.03 9.88 8.36
CA ALA A 236 -6.84 10.52 9.40
C ALA A 236 -8.28 10.75 8.92
N LEU A 237 -8.46 11.26 7.70
CA LEU A 237 -9.79 11.45 7.09
C LEU A 237 -10.54 10.13 6.87
N ALA A 238 -9.85 9.07 6.44
CA ALA A 238 -10.45 7.76 6.24
C ALA A 238 -11.11 7.22 7.52
N ALA A 239 -10.47 7.43 8.67
CA ALA A 239 -11.02 7.03 9.97
C ALA A 239 -12.24 7.87 10.36
N ILE A 240 -12.18 9.21 10.17
CA ILE A 240 -13.30 10.12 10.45
C ILE A 240 -14.52 9.74 9.61
N TRP A 241 -14.31 9.41 8.34
CA TRP A 241 -15.38 8.99 7.43
C TRP A 241 -15.80 7.54 7.62
N ARG A 242 -15.15 6.80 8.53
CA ARG A 242 -15.46 5.39 8.83
C ARG A 242 -15.50 4.54 7.55
N LEU A 243 -14.42 4.60 6.76
CA LEU A 243 -14.32 3.87 5.49
C LEU A 243 -13.97 2.39 5.76
N SER A 244 -14.91 1.63 6.29
CA SER A 244 -14.68 0.28 6.80
C SER A 244 -14.28 -0.75 5.74
N LYS A 245 -14.60 -0.48 4.46
CA LYS A 245 -14.19 -1.32 3.32
C LYS A 245 -12.86 -0.90 2.70
N LEU A 246 -12.11 0.00 3.34
CA LEU A 246 -10.73 0.30 3.00
C LEU A 246 -9.80 -0.58 3.82
N VAL A 247 -9.02 -1.40 3.15
CA VAL A 247 -8.04 -2.29 3.79
C VAL A 247 -6.65 -2.03 3.19
N MET A 248 -5.69 -1.71 4.03
CA MET A 248 -4.29 -1.55 3.65
C MET A 248 -3.45 -2.72 4.14
N LEU A 249 -2.69 -3.34 3.24
CA LEU A 249 -1.66 -4.31 3.56
C LEU A 249 -0.31 -3.57 3.48
N TYR A 250 0.32 -3.42 4.62
CA TYR A 250 1.57 -2.69 4.76
C TYR A 250 2.76 -3.65 4.71
N ASP A 251 3.64 -3.41 3.74
CA ASP A 251 4.92 -4.09 3.55
C ASP A 251 5.95 -3.52 4.53
N ASP A 252 5.97 -4.07 5.74
CA ASP A 252 6.87 -3.67 6.82
C ASP A 252 8.19 -4.44 6.69
N ASN A 253 9.05 -3.99 5.77
CA ASN A 253 10.36 -4.58 5.50
C ASN A 253 11.53 -3.75 6.04
N GLY A 254 11.27 -2.56 6.56
CA GLY A 254 12.28 -1.68 7.13
C GLY A 254 13.26 -1.08 6.13
N ILE A 255 12.93 -1.11 4.82
CA ILE A 255 13.79 -0.59 3.75
C ILE A 255 13.04 0.49 2.95
N SER A 256 13.70 1.59 2.67
CA SER A 256 13.21 2.60 1.74
C SER A 256 14.36 3.11 0.87
N ILE A 257 14.10 3.26 -0.42
CA ILE A 257 15.09 3.64 -1.44
C ILE A 257 16.21 2.58 -1.48
N ASP A 258 17.33 2.81 -0.85
CA ASP A 258 18.55 1.98 -0.92
C ASP A 258 19.10 1.62 0.47
N GLY A 259 18.30 1.75 1.53
CA GLY A 259 18.79 1.48 2.88
C GLY A 259 17.74 1.30 3.97
N ASP A 260 18.25 0.93 5.14
CA ASP A 260 17.47 0.75 6.38
C ASP A 260 16.84 2.09 6.82
N VAL A 261 15.56 2.06 7.15
CA VAL A 261 14.80 3.26 7.56
C VAL A 261 15.09 3.73 8.97
N LYS A 262 15.76 2.94 9.82
CA LYS A 262 15.98 3.25 11.25
C LYS A 262 16.66 4.59 11.52
N GLY A 263 17.37 5.15 10.53
CA GLY A 263 18.02 6.44 10.63
C GLY A 263 17.05 7.63 10.66
N TRP A 264 15.88 7.51 10.02
CA TRP A 264 14.95 8.62 9.78
C TRP A 264 13.46 8.27 9.97
N TYR A 265 13.11 7.00 10.09
CA TYR A 265 11.74 6.55 10.30
C TYR A 265 11.70 5.58 11.49
N ARG A 266 11.24 6.05 12.64
CA ARG A 266 11.27 5.30 13.91
C ARG A 266 9.91 5.24 14.60
N GLU A 267 8.87 5.68 13.94
CA GLU A 267 7.54 5.67 14.54
C GLU A 267 6.99 4.24 14.67
N ASN A 268 6.11 4.07 15.64
CA ASN A 268 5.32 2.86 15.77
C ASN A 268 4.08 3.00 14.89
N VAL A 269 4.10 2.34 13.73
CA VAL A 269 3.00 2.40 12.74
C VAL A 269 1.71 1.87 13.34
N ALA A 270 1.74 0.81 14.13
CA ALA A 270 0.55 0.25 14.76
C ALA A 270 -0.13 1.27 15.71
N GLU A 271 0.65 1.92 16.56
CA GLU A 271 0.16 2.97 17.47
C GLU A 271 -0.37 4.17 16.71
N ARG A 272 0.33 4.61 15.65
CA ARG A 272 -0.11 5.72 14.81
C ARG A 272 -1.48 5.45 14.20
N PHE A 273 -1.67 4.29 13.57
CA PHE A 273 -2.94 3.95 12.94
C PHE A 273 -4.06 3.73 13.97
N ALA A 274 -3.74 3.17 15.13
CA ALA A 274 -4.68 3.09 16.25
C ALA A 274 -5.10 4.50 16.72
N ALA A 275 -4.16 5.45 16.81
CA ALA A 275 -4.44 6.84 17.16
C ALA A 275 -5.29 7.58 16.11
N TYR A 276 -5.15 7.26 14.81
CA TYR A 276 -6.07 7.76 13.78
C TYR A 276 -7.49 7.20 13.93
N GLY A 277 -7.63 6.07 14.59
CA GLY A 277 -8.90 5.40 14.71
C GLY A 277 -9.09 4.21 13.76
N TRP A 278 -8.05 3.70 13.14
CA TRP A 278 -8.08 2.49 12.31
C TRP A 278 -8.19 1.22 13.16
N ASN A 279 -8.71 0.16 12.57
CA ASN A 279 -8.47 -1.20 13.06
C ASN A 279 -7.03 -1.61 12.68
N VAL A 280 -6.32 -2.24 13.60
CA VAL A 280 -4.94 -2.67 13.39
C VAL A 280 -4.85 -4.18 13.58
N ILE A 281 -4.32 -4.89 12.60
CA ILE A 281 -3.91 -6.30 12.68
C ILE A 281 -2.40 -6.28 12.51
N ASP A 282 -1.67 -6.50 13.60
CA ASP A 282 -0.21 -6.35 13.64
C ASP A 282 0.52 -7.70 13.62
N ALA A 283 1.82 -7.62 13.32
CA ALA A 283 2.78 -8.73 13.38
C ALA A 283 2.41 -9.96 12.54
N VAL A 284 1.74 -9.76 11.41
CA VAL A 284 1.44 -10.84 10.46
C VAL A 284 2.72 -11.25 9.73
N ASP A 285 3.04 -12.55 9.69
CA ASP A 285 4.11 -13.04 8.81
C ASP A 285 3.69 -12.89 7.34
N GLY A 286 4.24 -11.89 6.66
CA GLY A 286 3.94 -11.60 5.26
C GLY A 286 4.43 -12.68 4.27
N HIS A 287 5.18 -13.67 4.74
CA HIS A 287 5.63 -14.81 3.95
C HIS A 287 4.83 -16.08 4.23
N ASP A 288 3.88 -16.03 5.16
CA ASP A 288 2.86 -17.06 5.35
C ASP A 288 1.54 -16.59 4.70
N ALA A 289 1.33 -16.99 3.44
CA ALA A 289 0.14 -16.62 2.69
C ALA A 289 -1.18 -17.04 3.40
N TRP A 290 -1.14 -18.09 4.23
CA TRP A 290 -2.29 -18.55 4.99
C TRP A 290 -2.59 -17.60 6.17
N ALA A 291 -1.57 -17.19 6.91
CA ALA A 291 -1.71 -16.20 7.98
C ALA A 291 -2.22 -14.87 7.43
N VAL A 292 -1.71 -14.42 6.27
CA VAL A 292 -2.18 -13.22 5.60
C VAL A 292 -3.64 -13.36 5.16
N ALA A 293 -4.03 -14.51 4.58
CA ALA A 293 -5.41 -14.75 4.16
C ALA A 293 -6.39 -14.70 5.34
N GLN A 294 -6.01 -15.21 6.51
CA GLN A 294 -6.82 -15.10 7.73
C GLN A 294 -6.96 -13.64 8.19
N ALA A 295 -5.87 -12.87 8.17
CA ALA A 295 -5.91 -11.44 8.50
C ALA A 295 -6.81 -10.65 7.53
N ILE A 296 -6.78 -10.97 6.24
CA ILE A 296 -7.67 -10.39 5.24
C ILE A 296 -9.13 -10.77 5.51
N ALA A 297 -9.42 -12.03 5.81
CA ALA A 297 -10.76 -12.48 6.17
C ALA A 297 -11.31 -11.72 7.38
N GLN A 298 -10.48 -11.52 8.42
CA GLN A 298 -10.86 -10.75 9.60
C GLN A 298 -11.10 -9.27 9.25
N ALA A 299 -10.26 -8.67 8.41
CA ALA A 299 -10.43 -7.28 7.98
C ALA A 299 -11.73 -7.09 7.17
N ARG A 300 -12.07 -8.06 6.32
CA ARG A 300 -13.35 -8.06 5.60
C ARG A 300 -14.55 -8.15 6.55
N ASP A 301 -14.51 -9.10 7.48
CA ASP A 301 -15.59 -9.25 8.47
C ASP A 301 -15.81 -7.93 9.23
N TRP A 302 -14.74 -7.29 9.71
CA TRP A 302 -14.84 -5.98 10.36
C TRP A 302 -15.33 -4.87 9.43
N GLY A 303 -15.04 -4.97 8.15
CA GLY A 303 -15.52 -4.02 7.13
C GLY A 303 -17.02 -4.12 6.91
N GLU A 304 -17.54 -5.34 6.89
CA GLU A 304 -18.95 -5.66 6.62
C GLU A 304 -19.83 -5.56 7.89
N THR A 305 -19.37 -6.12 9.00
CA THR A 305 -20.19 -6.29 10.23
C THR A 305 -19.83 -5.28 11.33
N GLY A 306 -18.69 -4.61 11.22
CA GLY A 306 -18.11 -3.79 12.29
C GLY A 306 -17.30 -4.63 13.27
N ARG A 307 -16.21 -4.03 13.81
CA ARG A 307 -15.41 -4.65 14.85
C ARG A 307 -16.09 -4.49 16.21
N PRO A 308 -16.31 -5.58 16.99
CA PRO A 308 -16.78 -5.45 18.37
C PRO A 308 -15.76 -4.69 19.22
N VAL A 309 -16.19 -3.66 19.93
CA VAL A 309 -15.39 -2.99 20.95
C VAL A 309 -15.76 -3.60 22.28
N VAL A 310 -14.81 -4.28 22.93
CA VAL A 310 -15.00 -4.86 24.25
C VAL A 310 -14.52 -3.82 25.28
N ASP A 311 -15.44 -3.21 26.01
CA ASP A 311 -15.12 -2.47 27.23
C ASP A 311 -15.16 -3.43 28.43
N GLY A 312 -14.69 -2.98 29.58
CA GLY A 312 -14.59 -3.83 30.81
C GLY A 312 -15.93 -4.37 31.31
N GLU A 313 -17.06 -4.02 30.72
CA GLU A 313 -18.42 -4.37 31.17
C GLU A 313 -19.20 -5.25 30.17
N GLY A 314 -18.62 -5.54 28.98
CA GLY A 314 -19.27 -6.36 27.95
C GLY A 314 -18.99 -5.92 26.52
N VAL A 315 -19.74 -6.51 25.55
CA VAL A 315 -19.64 -6.11 24.15
C VAL A 315 -20.29 -4.74 23.99
N GLY A 316 -19.46 -3.73 23.73
CA GLY A 316 -19.89 -2.38 23.45
C GLY A 316 -20.36 -2.19 22.00
N GLU A 317 -20.30 -0.94 21.51
CA GLU A 317 -20.70 -0.57 20.15
C GLU A 317 -19.83 -1.24 19.09
N LEU A 318 -20.41 -1.49 17.92
CA LEU A 318 -19.68 -1.93 16.72
C LEU A 318 -18.92 -0.74 16.13
N ARG A 319 -17.62 -0.92 15.91
CA ARG A 319 -16.75 0.09 15.30
C ARG A 319 -16.55 -0.18 13.83
N PHE A 320 -17.05 0.70 13.00
CA PHE A 320 -16.77 0.73 11.57
C PHE A 320 -15.58 1.66 11.31
N ALA A 321 -14.46 1.11 10.87
CA ALA A 321 -13.23 1.86 10.61
C ALA A 321 -12.41 1.15 9.53
N PRO A 322 -11.56 1.87 8.78
CA PRO A 322 -10.62 1.23 7.87
C PRO A 322 -9.65 0.32 8.65
N THR A 323 -9.08 -0.65 7.97
CA THR A 323 -8.18 -1.64 8.59
C THR A 323 -6.79 -1.58 7.95
N ILE A 324 -5.74 -1.58 8.77
CA ILE A 324 -4.37 -1.84 8.36
C ILE A 324 -3.96 -3.24 8.83
N ILE A 325 -3.34 -4.01 7.92
CA ILE A 325 -2.70 -5.29 8.19
C ILE A 325 -1.20 -5.07 8.03
N ILE A 326 -0.45 -5.15 9.12
CA ILE A 326 0.99 -4.93 9.15
C ILE A 326 1.69 -6.26 8.89
N CYS A 327 2.25 -6.42 7.69
CA CYS A 327 2.88 -7.65 7.24
C CYS A 327 4.40 -7.51 7.33
N LYS A 328 5.03 -8.27 8.22
CA LYS A 328 6.49 -8.35 8.31
C LYS A 328 7.02 -9.12 7.11
N THR A 329 7.89 -8.50 6.34
CA THR A 329 8.47 -9.08 5.14
C THR A 329 9.98 -8.92 5.06
N VAL A 330 10.56 -9.59 4.09
CA VAL A 330 11.96 -9.43 3.67
C VAL A 330 11.97 -9.00 2.22
N ILE A 331 12.51 -7.82 1.95
CA ILE A 331 12.67 -7.31 0.59
C ILE A 331 13.47 -8.30 -0.25
N GLY A 332 13.06 -8.56 -1.49
CA GLY A 332 13.76 -9.50 -2.36
C GLY A 332 13.67 -10.97 -1.91
N LYS A 333 12.65 -11.36 -1.16
CA LYS A 333 12.43 -12.74 -0.69
C LYS A 333 12.58 -13.76 -1.82
N GLY A 334 13.48 -14.73 -1.64
CA GLY A 334 13.76 -15.77 -2.63
C GLY A 334 14.95 -15.45 -3.55
N SER A 335 15.54 -14.27 -3.43
CA SER A 335 16.84 -13.99 -4.04
C SER A 335 17.91 -14.90 -3.43
N PRO A 336 18.88 -15.37 -4.23
CA PRO A 336 19.94 -16.25 -3.72
C PRO A 336 20.95 -15.55 -2.80
N ASN A 337 21.01 -14.23 -2.78
CA ASN A 337 21.92 -13.44 -1.93
C ASN A 337 21.22 -12.21 -1.35
#